data_bab0d9b0033273aba8769e87ae2caf51
#
_entry.id   bab0d9b0033273aba8769e87ae2caf51
#
_cell.length_a   1.000
_cell.length_b   1.000
_cell.length_c   1.000
_cell.angle_alpha   90.00
_cell.angle_beta   90.00
_cell.angle_gamma   90.00
#
_symmetry.space_group_name_H-M   'P 1'
#
loop_
_entity.id
_entity.type
_entity.pdbx_description
1 polymer ?
#
loop_
_entity_poly.entity_id
_entity_poly.type
_entity_poly.pdbx_seq_one_letter_code
_entity_poly.pdbx_strand_id
1 'polypeptide(L)'
;MGDARRYLNLPSPFPMKRGGELHGAHVAYETWGTLNAARDNAVLVLTGLSPSAHMTSCDEDPSPGWWQDMAGPGKAIDTDRWFAICVNSLGSDKGSTCPASLDPATGEPYRLSFPELALEDVANAAHAVVASLGITQLACLIGCSMGGMSALAYMLLHPGSVRAHISVDTAPQAQPFAIAIRSLQREAIRLDRHWNEGVYDDANYPDIGMSIARKLGVITYRSAMEWNGRFARIRLDPEQREDEPFGREFQVESYLEGHARRFVRTFDPNCYLYLSRASDWFDIAEYGHGSVHDGLKRICIEQAMVIGVSTDILFPLQQQEQIAEGLQAAGARVEFVALDSPQGHDAFLVDIEHYSPAIGGFLNRLAAAPSPHW
;
A
#
# COMPACT_ATOMS: atom_id res chain seq x y z
N MET A 1 4.00 -16.42 -18.82
CA MET A 1 3.25 -15.96 -17.65
C MET A 1 2.09 -15.16 -18.20
N GLY A 2 0.87 -15.36 -17.67
CA GLY A 2 -0.27 -14.54 -17.99
C GLY A 2 -0.05 -13.09 -17.53
N ASP A 3 -0.81 -12.16 -18.07
CA ASP A 3 -0.84 -10.76 -17.62
C ASP A 3 -2.29 -10.30 -17.61
N ALA A 4 -2.91 -10.22 -16.43
CA ALA A 4 -4.29 -9.79 -16.24
C ALA A 4 -4.40 -8.25 -16.11
N ARG A 5 -3.27 -7.53 -16.16
CA ARG A 5 -3.24 -6.09 -15.99
C ARG A 5 -4.00 -5.39 -17.12
N ARG A 6 -4.77 -4.43 -16.71
CA ARG A 6 -5.44 -3.46 -17.56
C ARG A 6 -4.81 -2.10 -17.33
N TYR A 7 -4.90 -1.23 -18.31
CA TYR A 7 -4.31 0.11 -18.23
C TYR A 7 -5.37 1.16 -18.51
N LEU A 8 -5.38 2.21 -17.68
CA LEU A 8 -6.16 3.41 -17.93
C LEU A 8 -5.18 4.55 -18.22
N ASN A 9 -5.35 5.20 -19.36
CA ASN A 9 -4.71 6.49 -19.61
C ASN A 9 -5.38 7.56 -18.74
N LEU A 10 -4.59 8.24 -17.92
CA LEU A 10 -5.07 9.35 -17.11
C LEU A 10 -5.38 10.58 -17.98
N PRO A 11 -6.19 11.53 -17.49
CA PRO A 11 -6.34 12.83 -18.15
C PRO A 11 -4.97 13.45 -18.45
N SER A 12 -4.81 14.10 -19.59
CA SER A 12 -3.56 14.73 -19.97
C SER A 12 -3.79 16.21 -20.27
N PRO A 13 -3.16 17.14 -19.53
CA PRO A 13 -2.24 16.90 -18.41
C PRO A 13 -2.94 16.33 -17.15
N PHE A 14 -2.18 15.54 -16.36
CA PHE A 14 -2.61 15.11 -15.03
C PHE A 14 -1.88 15.96 -13.98
N PRO A 15 -2.61 16.88 -13.31
CA PRO A 15 -1.99 17.79 -12.34
C PRO A 15 -1.57 17.05 -11.08
N MET A 16 -0.39 17.36 -10.56
CA MET A 16 0.14 16.79 -9.33
C MET A 16 -0.09 17.71 -8.14
N LYS A 17 -0.41 17.15 -7.00
CA LYS A 17 -0.74 17.87 -5.74
C LYS A 17 0.33 18.88 -5.33
N ARG A 18 1.60 18.54 -5.52
CA ARG A 18 2.74 19.38 -5.11
C ARG A 18 3.30 20.25 -6.25
N GLY A 19 2.60 20.33 -7.34
CA GLY A 19 2.99 21.08 -8.52
C GLY A 19 3.61 20.20 -9.61
N GLY A 20 3.63 20.75 -10.82
CA GLY A 20 3.95 19.99 -12.03
C GLY A 20 2.75 19.19 -12.53
N GLU A 21 2.96 18.49 -13.62
CA GLU A 21 1.93 17.70 -14.28
C GLU A 21 2.57 16.52 -15.06
N LEU A 22 1.79 15.47 -15.28
CA LEU A 22 2.18 14.34 -16.11
C LEU A 22 1.41 14.36 -17.42
N HIS A 23 2.12 14.10 -18.52
CA HIS A 23 1.53 13.95 -19.84
C HIS A 23 1.55 12.50 -20.28
N GLY A 24 0.44 12.00 -20.84
CA GLY A 24 0.34 10.64 -21.32
C GLY A 24 0.51 9.57 -20.23
N ALA A 25 0.26 9.95 -18.98
CA ALA A 25 0.37 9.03 -17.85
C ALA A 25 -0.73 7.97 -17.87
N HIS A 26 -0.42 6.80 -17.35
CA HIS A 26 -1.36 5.70 -17.19
C HIS A 26 -1.19 5.02 -15.84
N VAL A 27 -2.22 4.28 -15.42
CA VAL A 27 -2.18 3.41 -14.24
C VAL A 27 -2.62 2.01 -14.61
N ALA A 28 -1.93 1.03 -14.02
CA ALA A 28 -2.28 -0.38 -14.11
C ALA A 28 -3.30 -0.74 -13.03
N TYR A 29 -4.25 -1.59 -13.37
CA TYR A 29 -5.22 -2.16 -12.45
C TYR A 29 -5.65 -3.55 -12.89
N GLU A 30 -6.18 -4.32 -11.95
CA GLU A 30 -6.80 -5.61 -12.23
C GLU A 30 -8.20 -5.68 -11.60
N THR A 31 -9.04 -6.57 -12.10
CA THR A 31 -10.42 -6.74 -11.61
C THR A 31 -10.79 -8.21 -11.51
N TRP A 32 -11.60 -8.54 -10.51
CA TRP A 32 -12.14 -9.88 -10.28
C TRP A 32 -13.64 -9.79 -10.00
N GLY A 33 -14.38 -10.85 -10.33
CA GLY A 33 -15.83 -10.90 -10.19
C GLY A 33 -16.57 -10.13 -11.28
N THR A 34 -17.84 -9.88 -11.05
CA THR A 34 -18.73 -9.23 -12.03
C THR A 34 -19.37 -7.98 -11.46
N LEU A 35 -19.21 -6.86 -12.16
CA LEU A 35 -19.90 -5.62 -11.82
C LEU A 35 -21.39 -5.78 -12.14
N ASN A 36 -22.25 -5.62 -11.15
CA ASN A 36 -23.68 -5.74 -11.32
C ASN A 36 -24.30 -4.56 -12.11
N ALA A 37 -25.54 -4.69 -12.55
CA ALA A 37 -26.23 -3.67 -13.35
C ALA A 37 -26.39 -2.33 -12.61
N ALA A 38 -26.57 -2.37 -11.28
CA ALA A 38 -26.67 -1.18 -10.43
C ALA A 38 -25.31 -0.53 -10.16
N ARG A 39 -24.19 -1.23 -10.44
CA ARG A 39 -22.81 -0.81 -10.17
C ARG A 39 -22.55 -0.44 -8.71
N ASP A 40 -23.23 -1.09 -7.78
CA ASP A 40 -23.18 -0.84 -6.34
C ASP A 40 -22.46 -1.94 -5.54
N ASN A 41 -21.86 -2.94 -6.25
CA ASN A 41 -21.06 -4.03 -5.65
C ASN A 41 -19.56 -3.89 -5.87
N ALA A 42 -19.05 -2.69 -6.15
CA ALA A 42 -17.63 -2.49 -6.38
C ALA A 42 -16.84 -2.32 -5.09
N VAL A 43 -15.75 -3.05 -4.94
CA VAL A 43 -14.78 -2.93 -3.84
C VAL A 43 -13.43 -2.54 -4.43
N LEU A 44 -12.90 -1.37 -4.03
CA LEU A 44 -11.57 -0.94 -4.42
C LEU A 44 -10.55 -1.31 -3.33
N VAL A 45 -9.42 -1.89 -3.73
CA VAL A 45 -8.29 -2.19 -2.85
C VAL A 45 -7.10 -1.33 -3.26
N LEU A 46 -6.55 -0.56 -2.31
CA LEU A 46 -5.34 0.22 -2.48
C LEU A 46 -4.17 -0.45 -1.75
N THR A 47 -3.06 -0.60 -2.47
CA THR A 47 -1.91 -1.41 -2.05
C THR A 47 -0.95 -0.63 -1.15
N GLY A 48 -0.13 -1.36 -0.40
CA GLY A 48 1.07 -0.80 0.23
C GLY A 48 2.10 -0.30 -0.79
N LEU A 49 3.33 -0.04 -0.33
CA LEU A 49 4.36 0.62 -1.13
C LEU A 49 4.80 -0.19 -2.37
N SER A 50 4.99 -1.49 -2.24
CA SER A 50 5.66 -2.30 -3.29
C SER A 50 4.79 -3.33 -4.01
N PRO A 51 3.56 -3.69 -3.60
CA PRO A 51 2.74 -4.63 -4.35
C PRO A 51 2.29 -4.08 -5.71
N SER A 52 2.04 -4.98 -6.66
CA SER A 52 1.38 -4.67 -7.93
C SER A 52 -0.14 -4.65 -7.78
N ALA A 53 -0.86 -4.43 -8.89
CA ALA A 53 -2.31 -4.60 -8.94
C ALA A 53 -2.76 -6.07 -8.77
N HIS A 54 -1.86 -7.05 -8.92
CA HIS A 54 -2.16 -8.47 -8.86
C HIS A 54 -2.42 -8.93 -7.42
N MET A 55 -3.66 -8.76 -6.96
CA MET A 55 -4.07 -9.06 -5.59
C MET A 55 -4.25 -10.56 -5.35
N THR A 56 -4.82 -11.26 -6.31
CA THR A 56 -5.07 -12.71 -6.28
C THR A 56 -5.02 -13.29 -7.70
N SER A 57 -4.81 -14.59 -7.80
CA SER A 57 -4.82 -15.30 -9.10
C SER A 57 -6.15 -15.20 -9.83
N CYS A 58 -6.10 -15.27 -11.15
CA CYS A 58 -7.26 -15.39 -12.05
C CYS A 58 -6.90 -16.30 -13.24
N ASP A 59 -7.87 -16.55 -14.13
CA ASP A 59 -7.65 -17.41 -15.32
C ASP A 59 -6.60 -16.83 -16.27
N GLU A 60 -6.52 -15.49 -16.37
CA GLU A 60 -5.57 -14.77 -17.23
C GLU A 60 -4.16 -14.75 -16.64
N ASP A 61 -4.04 -14.71 -15.30
CA ASP A 61 -2.79 -14.83 -14.57
C ASP A 61 -2.96 -15.74 -13.33
N PRO A 62 -2.58 -17.03 -13.45
CA PRO A 62 -2.71 -18.01 -12.36
C PRO A 62 -1.63 -17.88 -11.27
N SER A 63 -0.68 -16.96 -11.39
CA SER A 63 0.33 -16.74 -10.36
C SER A 63 -0.33 -16.26 -9.06
N PRO A 64 0.25 -16.56 -7.88
CA PRO A 64 -0.34 -16.08 -6.63
C PRO A 64 -0.16 -14.56 -6.50
N GLY A 65 -1.26 -13.88 -6.14
CA GLY A 65 -1.23 -12.46 -5.83
C GLY A 65 -0.73 -12.16 -4.42
N TRP A 66 -0.47 -10.87 -4.14
CA TRP A 66 0.08 -10.44 -2.87
C TRP A 66 -0.88 -10.62 -1.67
N TRP A 67 -2.18 -10.77 -1.93
CA TRP A 67 -3.23 -11.01 -0.93
C TRP A 67 -4.07 -12.25 -1.29
N GLN A 68 -3.40 -13.25 -1.82
CA GLN A 68 -4.00 -14.48 -2.37
C GLN A 68 -5.03 -15.12 -1.45
N ASP A 69 -4.79 -15.13 -0.15
CA ASP A 69 -5.67 -15.82 0.80
C ASP A 69 -6.88 -14.97 1.24
N MET A 70 -6.87 -13.68 0.93
CA MET A 70 -7.94 -12.75 1.30
C MET A 70 -8.98 -12.53 0.21
N ALA A 71 -8.61 -12.68 -1.06
CA ALA A 71 -9.50 -12.38 -2.19
C ALA A 71 -9.70 -13.61 -3.08
N GLY A 72 -10.90 -13.76 -3.61
CA GLY A 72 -11.30 -14.86 -4.49
C GLY A 72 -12.68 -15.42 -4.14
N PRO A 73 -13.18 -16.39 -4.89
CA PRO A 73 -14.47 -17.03 -4.63
C PRO A 73 -14.55 -17.59 -3.21
N GLY A 74 -15.58 -17.18 -2.43
CA GLY A 74 -15.81 -17.63 -1.07
C GLY A 74 -14.81 -17.13 -0.02
N LYS A 75 -13.84 -16.26 -0.37
CA LYS A 75 -12.87 -15.67 0.57
C LYS A 75 -13.42 -14.41 1.23
N ALA A 76 -12.61 -13.73 2.05
CA ALA A 76 -13.02 -12.51 2.74
C ALA A 76 -13.52 -11.42 1.77
N ILE A 77 -12.77 -11.17 0.69
CA ILE A 77 -13.22 -10.38 -0.47
C ILE A 77 -13.76 -11.38 -1.50
N ASP A 78 -15.02 -11.77 -1.31
CA ASP A 78 -15.67 -12.79 -2.12
C ASP A 78 -16.00 -12.28 -3.52
N THR A 79 -15.26 -12.75 -4.52
CA THR A 79 -15.41 -12.33 -5.92
C THR A 79 -16.64 -12.90 -6.61
N ASP A 80 -17.36 -13.86 -6.01
CA ASP A 80 -18.68 -14.28 -6.48
C ASP A 80 -19.76 -13.22 -6.19
N ARG A 81 -19.50 -12.31 -5.25
CA ARG A 81 -20.43 -11.27 -4.80
C ARG A 81 -19.96 -9.86 -5.14
N TRP A 82 -18.67 -9.61 -4.99
CA TRP A 82 -18.07 -8.30 -5.16
C TRP A 82 -17.31 -8.21 -6.48
N PHE A 83 -17.43 -7.07 -7.12
CA PHE A 83 -16.53 -6.66 -8.18
C PHE A 83 -15.31 -6.00 -7.53
N ALA A 84 -14.26 -6.78 -7.33
CA ALA A 84 -13.03 -6.31 -6.72
C ALA A 84 -12.14 -5.62 -7.77
N ILE A 85 -11.58 -4.47 -7.41
CA ILE A 85 -10.65 -3.67 -8.22
C ILE A 85 -9.40 -3.49 -7.37
N CYS A 86 -8.23 -3.77 -7.91
CA CYS A 86 -6.96 -3.42 -7.29
C CYS A 86 -6.18 -2.51 -8.25
N VAL A 87 -5.76 -1.34 -7.76
CA VAL A 87 -5.04 -0.35 -8.56
C VAL A 87 -3.60 -0.28 -8.09
N ASN A 88 -2.66 -0.37 -9.04
CA ASN A 88 -1.25 -0.13 -8.77
C ASN A 88 -0.99 1.36 -8.57
N SER A 89 -0.24 1.72 -7.54
CA SER A 89 0.05 3.12 -7.21
C SER A 89 0.72 3.87 -8.37
N LEU A 90 0.22 5.06 -8.69
CA LEU A 90 0.98 6.02 -9.50
C LEU A 90 2.35 6.22 -8.83
N GLY A 91 3.43 6.22 -9.60
CA GLY A 91 4.79 6.27 -9.06
C GLY A 91 5.44 4.90 -8.82
N SER A 92 4.72 3.77 -9.03
CA SER A 92 5.24 2.41 -8.90
C SER A 92 5.59 1.81 -10.27
N ASP A 93 6.74 1.13 -10.36
CA ASP A 93 7.23 0.43 -11.55
C ASP A 93 6.46 -0.87 -11.87
N LYS A 94 5.37 -1.15 -11.15
CA LYS A 94 4.54 -2.36 -11.37
C LYS A 94 3.45 -2.19 -12.43
N GLY A 95 3.65 -1.25 -13.36
CA GLY A 95 2.78 -1.02 -14.51
C GLY A 95 2.13 0.35 -14.57
N SER A 96 2.29 1.19 -13.55
CA SER A 96 1.83 2.58 -13.57
C SER A 96 2.95 3.53 -13.97
N THR A 97 2.60 4.71 -14.49
CA THR A 97 3.59 5.76 -14.78
C THR A 97 4.36 6.13 -13.50
N CYS A 98 5.67 6.17 -13.60
CA CYS A 98 6.58 6.29 -12.47
C CYS A 98 7.92 6.92 -12.89
N PRO A 99 8.83 7.20 -11.96
CA PRO A 99 10.19 7.70 -12.27
C PRO A 99 10.97 6.90 -13.32
N ALA A 100 10.71 5.60 -13.45
CA ALA A 100 11.35 4.76 -14.48
C ALA A 100 10.64 4.80 -15.85
N SER A 101 9.47 5.41 -15.95
CA SER A 101 8.73 5.57 -17.21
C SER A 101 9.38 6.62 -18.10
N LEU A 102 9.20 6.48 -19.42
CA LEU A 102 9.67 7.49 -20.38
C LEU A 102 8.83 8.79 -20.24
N ASP A 103 9.54 9.91 -20.18
CA ASP A 103 8.93 11.23 -20.31
C ASP A 103 8.60 11.48 -21.78
N PRO A 104 7.31 11.71 -22.15
CA PRO A 104 6.92 11.97 -23.53
C PRO A 104 7.59 13.21 -24.15
N ALA A 105 8.02 14.17 -23.31
CA ALA A 105 8.67 15.39 -23.79
C ALA A 105 10.11 15.18 -24.24
N THR A 106 10.82 14.24 -23.61
CA THR A 106 12.26 14.01 -23.84
C THR A 106 12.55 12.67 -24.53
N GLY A 107 11.65 11.67 -24.35
CA GLY A 107 11.88 10.28 -24.75
C GLY A 107 12.84 9.50 -23.85
N GLU A 108 13.30 10.11 -22.76
CA GLU A 108 14.16 9.50 -21.74
C GLU A 108 13.35 9.19 -20.47
N PRO A 109 13.81 8.26 -19.60
CA PRO A 109 13.16 8.04 -18.31
C PRO A 109 13.10 9.33 -17.48
N TYR A 110 11.97 9.54 -16.80
CA TYR A 110 11.80 10.70 -15.92
C TYR A 110 12.89 10.79 -14.85
N ARG A 111 13.21 9.69 -14.20
CA ARG A 111 14.17 9.66 -13.08
C ARG A 111 13.81 10.72 -12.02
N LEU A 112 14.74 11.65 -11.71
CA LEU A 112 14.48 12.73 -10.73
C LEU A 112 13.76 13.94 -11.33
N SER A 113 13.46 13.96 -12.63
CA SER A 113 12.56 14.97 -13.23
C SER A 113 11.08 14.59 -13.07
N PHE A 114 10.77 13.39 -12.57
CA PHE A 114 9.39 13.03 -12.22
C PHE A 114 8.85 14.03 -11.20
N PRO A 115 7.62 14.57 -11.39
CA PRO A 115 7.05 15.52 -10.45
C PRO A 115 6.98 14.97 -9.03
N GLU A 116 7.03 15.87 -8.03
CA GLU A 116 6.87 15.46 -6.63
C GLU A 116 5.55 14.74 -6.42
N LEU A 117 5.63 13.47 -6.01
CA LEU A 117 4.49 12.59 -5.80
C LEU A 117 3.90 12.77 -4.41
N ALA A 118 2.58 12.84 -4.34
CA ALA A 118 1.81 12.79 -3.11
C ALA A 118 0.84 11.59 -3.12
N LEU A 119 0.38 11.13 -1.96
CA LEU A 119 -0.62 10.06 -1.91
C LEU A 119 -1.98 10.51 -2.44
N GLU A 120 -2.24 11.79 -2.46
CA GLU A 120 -3.39 12.40 -3.15
C GLU A 120 -3.36 12.16 -4.66
N ASP A 121 -2.17 12.13 -5.27
CA ASP A 121 -2.02 11.81 -6.70
C ASP A 121 -2.34 10.35 -6.96
N VAL A 122 -1.91 9.45 -6.06
CA VAL A 122 -2.27 8.03 -6.09
C VAL A 122 -3.78 7.86 -5.96
N ALA A 123 -4.41 8.59 -5.04
CA ALA A 123 -5.86 8.58 -4.83
C ALA A 123 -6.63 9.08 -6.07
N ASN A 124 -6.20 10.19 -6.68
CA ASN A 124 -6.81 10.75 -7.88
C ASN A 124 -6.68 9.80 -9.08
N ALA A 125 -5.53 9.13 -9.24
CA ALA A 125 -5.32 8.14 -10.28
C ALA A 125 -6.22 6.91 -10.10
N ALA A 126 -6.38 6.43 -8.86
CA ALA A 126 -7.29 5.34 -8.53
C ALA A 126 -8.76 5.74 -8.76
N HIS A 127 -9.14 6.98 -8.42
CA HIS A 127 -10.48 7.49 -8.70
C HIS A 127 -10.77 7.54 -10.21
N ALA A 128 -9.80 7.92 -11.03
CA ALA A 128 -9.95 7.91 -12.49
C ALA A 128 -10.25 6.49 -13.01
N VAL A 129 -9.63 5.45 -12.45
CA VAL A 129 -9.94 4.05 -12.78
C VAL A 129 -11.41 3.72 -12.44
N VAL A 130 -11.83 4.01 -11.21
CA VAL A 130 -13.21 3.75 -10.75
C VAL A 130 -14.23 4.47 -11.64
N ALA A 131 -13.98 5.75 -11.94
CA ALA A 131 -14.85 6.56 -12.81
C ALA A 131 -14.91 5.99 -14.25
N SER A 132 -13.80 5.51 -14.80
CA SER A 132 -13.73 4.92 -16.15
C SER A 132 -14.58 3.64 -16.29
N LEU A 133 -14.76 2.92 -15.16
CA LEU A 133 -15.64 1.76 -15.08
C LEU A 133 -17.12 2.15 -14.91
N GLY A 134 -17.42 3.46 -14.88
CA GLY A 134 -18.76 4.02 -14.70
C GLY A 134 -19.32 3.81 -13.29
N ILE A 135 -18.45 3.64 -12.29
CA ILE A 135 -18.82 3.50 -10.88
C ILE A 135 -18.79 4.90 -10.26
N THR A 136 -19.91 5.34 -9.71
CA THR A 136 -20.04 6.65 -9.05
C THR A 136 -19.80 6.56 -7.54
N GLN A 137 -20.10 5.41 -6.94
CA GLN A 137 -19.90 5.16 -5.52
C GLN A 137 -19.42 3.72 -5.31
N LEU A 138 -18.29 3.57 -4.62
CA LEU A 138 -17.80 2.27 -4.18
C LEU A 138 -18.66 1.74 -3.03
N ALA A 139 -18.98 0.45 -3.07
CA ALA A 139 -19.53 -0.24 -1.91
C ALA A 139 -18.57 -0.22 -0.73
N CYS A 140 -17.29 -0.49 -1.01
CA CYS A 140 -16.24 -0.44 -0.01
C CYS A 140 -14.90 -0.02 -0.64
N LEU A 141 -14.13 0.78 0.13
CA LEU A 141 -12.75 1.09 -0.14
C LEU A 141 -11.89 0.43 0.95
N ILE A 142 -10.98 -0.45 0.56
CA ILE A 142 -10.04 -1.14 1.46
C ILE A 142 -8.65 -0.57 1.23
N GLY A 143 -7.99 -0.12 2.28
CA GLY A 143 -6.63 0.40 2.20
C GLY A 143 -5.73 -0.25 3.25
N CYS A 144 -4.61 -0.83 2.79
CA CYS A 144 -3.61 -1.48 3.65
C CYS A 144 -2.34 -0.65 3.73
N SER A 145 -1.85 -0.35 4.94
CA SER A 145 -0.59 0.38 5.12
C SER A 145 -0.61 1.74 4.38
N MET A 146 0.36 2.02 3.50
CA MET A 146 0.37 3.20 2.62
C MET A 146 -0.93 3.33 1.80
N GLY A 147 -1.51 2.20 1.37
CA GLY A 147 -2.80 2.20 0.66
C GLY A 147 -3.95 2.71 1.52
N GLY A 148 -3.89 2.54 2.84
CA GLY A 148 -4.86 3.13 3.76
C GLY A 148 -4.71 4.66 3.86
N MET A 149 -3.48 5.18 3.85
CA MET A 149 -3.24 6.62 3.75
C MET A 149 -3.80 7.19 2.43
N SER A 150 -3.57 6.48 1.31
CA SER A 150 -4.15 6.84 0.01
C SER A 150 -5.68 6.74 0.02
N ALA A 151 -6.26 5.80 0.76
CA ALA A 151 -7.71 5.67 0.91
C ALA A 151 -8.32 6.83 1.70
N LEU A 152 -7.65 7.30 2.75
CA LEU A 152 -8.05 8.51 3.47
C LEU A 152 -8.00 9.74 2.54
N ALA A 153 -6.93 9.89 1.75
CA ALA A 153 -6.83 10.93 0.73
C ALA A 153 -7.98 10.83 -0.31
N TYR A 154 -8.27 9.61 -0.78
CA TYR A 154 -9.36 9.36 -1.74
C TYR A 154 -10.71 9.86 -1.21
N MET A 155 -11.06 9.51 0.02
CA MET A 155 -12.35 9.90 0.62
C MET A 155 -12.45 11.41 0.87
N LEU A 156 -11.33 12.07 1.18
CA LEU A 156 -11.28 13.53 1.34
C LEU A 156 -11.45 14.28 0.02
N LEU A 157 -10.81 13.79 -1.03
CA LEU A 157 -10.79 14.44 -2.35
C LEU A 157 -12.08 14.16 -3.14
N HIS A 158 -12.72 13.01 -2.89
CA HIS A 158 -13.90 12.55 -3.60
C HIS A 158 -15.04 12.24 -2.61
N PRO A 159 -15.58 13.23 -1.90
CA PRO A 159 -16.64 13.02 -0.90
C PRO A 159 -17.89 12.41 -1.54
N GLY A 160 -18.50 11.44 -0.85
CA GLY A 160 -19.67 10.72 -1.34
C GLY A 160 -19.40 9.60 -2.34
N SER A 161 -18.16 9.43 -2.80
CA SER A 161 -17.77 8.36 -3.74
C SER A 161 -17.54 6.99 -3.07
N VAL A 162 -17.61 6.91 -1.75
CA VAL A 162 -17.39 5.69 -0.95
C VAL A 162 -18.49 5.54 0.07
N ARG A 163 -19.15 4.38 0.14
CA ARG A 163 -20.17 4.06 1.13
C ARG A 163 -19.55 3.56 2.43
N ALA A 164 -18.57 2.64 2.32
CA ALA A 164 -17.90 2.05 3.49
C ALA A 164 -16.38 2.00 3.30
N HIS A 165 -15.64 2.00 4.40
CA HIS A 165 -14.19 1.92 4.40
C HIS A 165 -13.68 0.82 5.34
N ILE A 166 -12.66 0.07 4.87
CA ILE A 166 -11.87 -0.82 5.72
C ILE A 166 -10.43 -0.29 5.75
N SER A 167 -10.03 0.19 6.92
CA SER A 167 -8.69 0.69 7.22
C SER A 167 -7.87 -0.42 7.85
N VAL A 168 -6.74 -0.80 7.23
CA VAL A 168 -5.93 -1.95 7.67
C VAL A 168 -4.50 -1.49 7.94
N ASP A 169 -4.09 -1.55 9.21
CA ASP A 169 -2.72 -1.26 9.67
C ASP A 169 -2.12 -0.01 9.01
N THR A 170 -2.81 1.12 9.11
CA THR A 170 -2.46 2.37 8.45
C THR A 170 -2.42 3.56 9.43
N ALA A 171 -2.22 4.75 8.93
CA ALA A 171 -2.06 5.94 9.74
C ALA A 171 -2.69 7.17 9.08
N PRO A 172 -3.20 8.16 9.86
CA PRO A 172 -3.69 9.42 9.33
C PRO A 172 -2.56 10.38 8.91
N GLN A 173 -1.35 10.13 9.38
CA GLN A 173 -0.11 10.86 9.07
C GLN A 173 1.10 10.03 9.46
N ALA A 174 2.25 10.33 8.86
CA ALA A 174 3.51 9.70 9.25
C ALA A 174 4.00 10.25 10.59
N GLN A 175 4.33 9.36 11.55
CA GLN A 175 4.95 9.76 12.81
C GLN A 175 6.48 9.79 12.72
N PRO A 176 7.17 10.51 13.63
CA PRO A 176 8.63 10.70 13.59
C PRO A 176 9.43 9.40 13.50
N PHE A 177 9.01 8.31 14.18
CA PHE A 177 9.69 7.02 14.09
C PHE A 177 9.67 6.44 12.67
N ALA A 178 8.49 6.42 12.04
CA ALA A 178 8.33 5.93 10.67
C ALA A 178 9.11 6.81 9.67
N ILE A 179 9.07 8.14 9.84
CA ILE A 179 9.83 9.09 9.03
C ILE A 179 11.34 8.83 9.19
N ALA A 180 11.84 8.64 10.42
CA ALA A 180 13.25 8.39 10.69
C ALA A 180 13.74 7.11 9.98
N ILE A 181 13.00 6.00 10.13
CA ILE A 181 13.35 4.75 9.45
C ILE A 181 13.32 4.92 7.93
N ARG A 182 12.27 5.50 7.36
CA ARG A 182 12.19 5.74 5.91
C ARG A 182 13.27 6.71 5.42
N SER A 183 13.69 7.68 6.24
CA SER A 183 14.80 8.56 5.88
C SER A 183 16.11 7.80 5.74
N LEU A 184 16.41 6.86 6.65
CA LEU A 184 17.60 6.00 6.57
C LEU A 184 17.54 5.05 5.37
N GLN A 185 16.36 4.52 5.04
CA GLN A 185 16.18 3.71 3.84
C GLN A 185 16.50 4.51 2.56
N ARG A 186 15.98 5.74 2.45
CA ARG A 186 16.28 6.62 1.33
C ARG A 186 17.74 7.05 1.30
N GLU A 187 18.34 7.29 2.46
CA GLU A 187 19.75 7.62 2.58
C GLU A 187 20.64 6.46 2.10
N ALA A 188 20.34 5.22 2.52
CA ALA A 188 21.06 4.02 2.10
C ALA A 188 21.08 3.88 0.56
N ILE A 189 19.93 4.10 -0.09
CA ILE A 189 19.83 4.05 -1.56
C ILE A 189 20.67 5.17 -2.20
N ARG A 190 20.54 6.41 -1.70
CA ARG A 190 21.19 7.58 -2.27
C ARG A 190 22.70 7.62 -2.06
N LEU A 191 23.20 6.99 -1.01
CA LEU A 191 24.64 6.85 -0.73
C LEU A 191 25.28 5.67 -1.48
N ASP A 192 24.49 4.77 -2.08
CA ASP A 192 25.04 3.76 -2.96
C ASP A 192 25.68 4.45 -4.19
N ARG A 193 26.96 4.13 -4.45
CA ARG A 193 27.70 4.74 -5.55
C ARG A 193 27.04 4.53 -6.92
N HIS A 194 26.28 3.46 -7.07
CA HIS A 194 25.62 3.10 -8.32
C HIS A 194 24.25 3.77 -8.49
N TRP A 195 23.71 4.40 -7.44
CA TRP A 195 22.49 5.22 -7.61
C TRP A 195 22.75 6.45 -8.49
N ASN A 196 23.98 7.03 -8.44
CA ASN A 196 24.45 8.04 -9.35
C ASN A 196 23.44 9.12 -9.69
N GLU A 197 22.94 9.83 -8.64
CA GLU A 197 21.90 10.88 -8.77
C GLU A 197 20.63 10.43 -9.51
N GLY A 198 20.25 9.16 -9.34
CA GLY A 198 19.06 8.57 -9.95
C GLY A 198 19.28 8.05 -11.38
N VAL A 199 20.52 8.06 -11.86
CA VAL A 199 20.90 7.57 -13.20
C VAL A 199 21.67 6.26 -13.06
N TYR A 200 21.00 5.15 -13.21
CA TYR A 200 21.55 3.79 -13.11
C TYR A 200 20.99 2.91 -14.24
N ASP A 201 21.65 1.79 -14.45
CA ASP A 201 21.27 0.74 -15.39
C ASP A 201 21.47 -0.66 -14.77
N ASP A 202 21.22 -1.72 -15.51
CA ASP A 202 21.38 -3.10 -15.03
C ASP A 202 22.81 -3.45 -14.65
N ALA A 203 23.81 -2.82 -15.28
CA ALA A 203 25.22 -3.06 -14.98
C ALA A 203 25.70 -2.28 -13.74
N ASN A 204 25.10 -1.13 -13.48
CA ASN A 204 25.40 -0.22 -12.37
C ASN A 204 24.11 0.07 -11.59
N TYR A 205 23.66 -0.91 -10.82
CA TYR A 205 22.42 -0.81 -10.05
C TYR A 205 22.75 -0.66 -8.56
N PRO A 206 22.00 0.16 -7.79
CA PRO A 206 22.28 0.37 -6.37
C PRO A 206 21.82 -0.81 -5.50
N ASP A 207 22.38 -1.99 -5.75
CA ASP A 207 22.04 -3.25 -5.09
C ASP A 207 22.27 -3.19 -3.58
N ILE A 208 23.36 -2.54 -3.13
CA ILE A 208 23.72 -2.44 -1.71
C ILE A 208 22.72 -1.54 -0.98
N GLY A 209 22.47 -0.37 -1.54
CA GLY A 209 21.52 0.59 -0.96
C GLY A 209 20.11 0.01 -0.86
N MET A 210 19.62 -0.63 -1.92
CA MET A 210 18.33 -1.31 -1.94
C MET A 210 18.27 -2.49 -0.95
N SER A 211 19.36 -3.25 -0.81
CA SER A 211 19.47 -4.33 0.17
C SER A 211 19.33 -3.80 1.60
N ILE A 212 20.07 -2.75 1.95
CA ILE A 212 20.00 -2.15 3.29
C ILE A 212 18.61 -1.57 3.55
N ALA A 213 18.05 -0.84 2.59
CA ALA A 213 16.70 -0.27 2.69
C ALA A 213 15.65 -1.37 2.94
N ARG A 214 15.73 -2.50 2.22
CA ARG A 214 14.83 -3.64 2.42
C ARG A 214 14.99 -4.30 3.78
N LYS A 215 16.23 -4.50 4.25
CA LYS A 215 16.49 -5.06 5.58
C LYS A 215 15.90 -4.18 6.70
N LEU A 216 16.10 -2.86 6.62
CA LEU A 216 15.47 -1.92 7.55
C LEU A 216 13.93 -2.01 7.51
N GLY A 217 13.34 -2.13 6.32
CA GLY A 217 11.90 -2.34 6.17
C GLY A 217 11.44 -3.62 6.86
N VAL A 218 12.09 -4.75 6.58
CA VAL A 218 11.74 -6.05 7.19
C VAL A 218 11.82 -6.01 8.71
N ILE A 219 12.79 -5.29 9.29
CA ILE A 219 12.90 -5.11 10.74
C ILE A 219 11.68 -4.37 11.30
N THR A 220 11.19 -3.35 10.61
CA THR A 220 10.04 -2.55 11.08
C THR A 220 8.69 -3.18 10.79
N TYR A 221 8.62 -4.13 9.85
CA TYR A 221 7.38 -4.84 9.52
C TYR A 221 7.08 -6.00 10.47
N ARG A 222 8.01 -6.38 11.33
CA ARG A 222 7.87 -7.47 12.30
C ARG A 222 8.02 -6.96 13.71
N SER A 223 7.46 -7.69 14.68
CA SER A 223 7.64 -7.38 16.10
C SER A 223 8.87 -8.04 16.68
N ALA A 224 9.40 -7.49 17.77
CA ALA A 224 10.46 -8.14 18.55
C ALA A 224 10.00 -9.48 19.14
N MET A 225 8.70 -9.62 19.43
CA MET A 225 8.11 -10.87 19.94
C MET A 225 8.19 -11.99 18.88
N GLU A 226 7.79 -11.70 17.63
CA GLU A 226 7.89 -12.65 16.52
C GLU A 226 9.36 -13.04 16.27
N TRP A 227 10.28 -12.07 16.24
CA TRP A 227 11.69 -12.32 16.04
C TRP A 227 12.27 -13.23 17.13
N ASN A 228 11.95 -12.97 18.41
CA ASN A 228 12.41 -13.78 19.52
C ASN A 228 11.84 -15.21 19.48
N GLY A 229 10.58 -15.35 19.16
CA GLY A 229 9.94 -16.66 19.03
C GLY A 229 10.48 -17.48 17.86
N ARG A 230 10.74 -16.83 16.73
CA ARG A 230 11.15 -17.49 15.50
C ARG A 230 12.64 -17.81 15.43
N PHE A 231 13.50 -16.91 15.86
CA PHE A 231 14.94 -17.04 15.67
C PHE A 231 15.68 -17.27 16.98
N ALA A 232 15.16 -16.78 18.11
CA ALA A 232 15.87 -16.77 19.39
C ALA A 232 17.34 -16.31 19.20
N ARG A 233 18.31 -17.10 19.68
CA ARG A 233 19.74 -16.86 19.45
C ARG A 233 20.38 -18.00 18.63
N ILE A 234 19.61 -18.56 17.69
CA ILE A 234 20.05 -19.70 16.89
C ILE A 234 21.16 -19.24 15.94
N ARG A 235 22.30 -19.92 16.03
CA ARG A 235 23.42 -19.71 15.13
C ARG A 235 23.24 -20.54 13.85
N LEU A 236 23.85 -20.06 12.79
CA LEU A 236 23.99 -20.80 11.55
C LEU A 236 24.91 -22.03 11.77
N ASP A 237 24.66 -23.09 11.02
CA ASP A 237 25.57 -24.22 10.99
C ASP A 237 26.96 -23.74 10.47
N PRO A 238 28.06 -24.35 10.94
CA PRO A 238 29.41 -23.92 10.55
C PRO A 238 29.61 -23.78 9.04
N GLU A 239 29.00 -24.67 8.26
CA GLU A 239 29.08 -24.67 6.78
C GLU A 239 28.33 -23.51 6.12
N GLN A 240 27.40 -22.87 6.83
CA GLN A 240 26.59 -21.74 6.35
C GLN A 240 27.17 -20.38 6.76
N ARG A 241 28.20 -20.38 7.61
CA ARG A 241 28.85 -19.15 8.07
C ARG A 241 29.81 -18.62 7.01
N GLU A 242 29.92 -17.33 6.97
CA GLU A 242 30.92 -16.66 6.14
C GLU A 242 32.30 -16.75 6.82
N ASP A 243 33.32 -17.11 6.06
CA ASP A 243 34.70 -17.22 6.57
C ASP A 243 35.40 -15.85 6.50
N GLU A 244 34.77 -14.86 7.13
CA GLU A 244 35.32 -13.51 7.23
C GLU A 244 35.01 -12.88 8.60
N PRO A 245 35.83 -11.94 9.09
CA PRO A 245 35.49 -11.15 10.26
C PRO A 245 34.21 -10.39 10.02
N PHE A 246 33.25 -10.44 10.97
CA PHE A 246 31.92 -9.83 10.88
C PHE A 246 30.95 -10.45 9.86
N GLY A 247 31.28 -11.62 9.33
CA GLY A 247 30.36 -12.43 8.53
C GLY A 247 29.14 -12.88 9.33
N ARG A 248 28.13 -13.36 8.63
CA ARG A 248 26.84 -13.79 9.25
C ARG A 248 27.04 -15.00 10.14
N GLU A 249 26.56 -14.91 11.38
CA GLU A 249 26.59 -15.99 12.36
C GLU A 249 25.21 -16.49 12.81
N PHE A 250 24.17 -15.65 12.73
CA PHE A 250 22.85 -15.96 13.25
C PHE A 250 21.82 -16.18 12.14
N GLN A 251 20.84 -17.04 12.39
CA GLN A 251 19.77 -17.32 11.41
C GLN A 251 18.99 -16.07 11.00
N VAL A 252 18.79 -15.13 11.92
CA VAL A 252 18.11 -13.86 11.65
C VAL A 252 18.84 -13.02 10.59
N GLU A 253 20.18 -13.06 10.57
CA GLU A 253 20.98 -12.32 9.56
C GLU A 253 20.78 -12.94 8.16
N SER A 254 20.76 -14.27 8.07
CA SER A 254 20.45 -14.97 6.82
C SER A 254 19.03 -14.75 6.35
N TYR A 255 18.07 -14.62 7.26
CA TYR A 255 16.69 -14.27 6.93
C TYR A 255 16.58 -12.88 6.29
N LEU A 256 17.23 -11.88 6.91
CA LEU A 256 17.29 -10.51 6.37
C LEU A 256 17.92 -10.48 4.97
N GLU A 257 19.05 -11.19 4.82
CA GLU A 257 19.74 -11.32 3.54
C GLU A 257 18.86 -11.98 2.47
N GLY A 258 18.16 -13.04 2.82
CA GLY A 258 17.23 -13.72 1.93
C GLY A 258 16.08 -12.82 1.45
N HIS A 259 15.54 -11.98 2.34
CA HIS A 259 14.52 -10.99 1.98
C HIS A 259 15.06 -9.88 1.08
N ALA A 260 16.24 -9.37 1.39
CA ALA A 260 16.88 -8.33 0.57
C ALA A 260 17.16 -8.85 -0.84
N ARG A 261 17.77 -10.04 -0.96
CA ARG A 261 18.12 -10.66 -2.25
C ARG A 261 16.89 -10.88 -3.15
N ARG A 262 15.75 -11.25 -2.59
CA ARG A 262 14.50 -11.41 -3.36
C ARG A 262 13.88 -10.09 -3.78
N PHE A 263 14.14 -9.00 -3.06
CA PHE A 263 13.55 -7.69 -3.32
C PHE A 263 14.39 -6.83 -4.27
N VAL A 264 15.70 -6.86 -4.13
CA VAL A 264 16.63 -6.12 -4.99
C VAL A 264 16.36 -6.46 -6.46
N ARG A 265 16.28 -5.44 -7.32
CA ARG A 265 15.93 -5.52 -8.76
C ARG A 265 14.49 -5.95 -9.07
N THR A 266 13.64 -6.12 -8.04
CA THR A 266 12.21 -6.34 -8.26
C THR A 266 11.38 -5.07 -8.10
N PHE A 267 11.97 -4.00 -7.58
CA PHE A 267 11.32 -2.71 -7.40
C PHE A 267 12.34 -1.59 -7.65
N ASP A 268 11.95 -0.62 -8.47
CA ASP A 268 12.85 0.46 -8.91
C ASP A 268 13.26 1.37 -7.76
N PRO A 269 14.57 1.71 -7.61
CA PRO A 269 15.07 2.58 -6.55
C PRO A 269 14.45 3.97 -6.51
N ASN A 270 14.28 4.63 -7.65
CA ASN A 270 13.67 5.95 -7.69
C ASN A 270 12.18 5.88 -7.33
N CYS A 271 11.46 4.85 -7.79
CA CYS A 271 10.07 4.61 -7.38
C CYS A 271 9.96 4.41 -5.86
N TYR A 272 10.92 3.68 -5.26
CA TYR A 272 10.99 3.52 -3.81
C TYR A 272 11.17 4.87 -3.10
N LEU A 273 12.07 5.72 -3.59
CA LEU A 273 12.34 7.04 -3.01
C LEU A 273 11.09 7.93 -3.06
N TYR A 274 10.41 7.99 -4.20
CA TYR A 274 9.22 8.83 -4.39
C TYR A 274 8.04 8.37 -3.54
N LEU A 275 7.67 7.10 -3.57
CA LEU A 275 6.56 6.56 -2.76
C LEU A 275 6.85 6.63 -1.26
N SER A 276 8.09 6.34 -0.85
CA SER A 276 8.52 6.50 0.54
C SER A 276 8.40 7.95 1.01
N ARG A 277 8.78 8.93 0.17
CA ARG A 277 8.65 10.35 0.47
C ARG A 277 7.18 10.79 0.48
N ALA A 278 6.37 10.33 -0.46
CA ALA A 278 4.94 10.63 -0.50
C ALA A 278 4.23 10.16 0.78
N SER A 279 4.62 8.99 1.31
CA SER A 279 4.09 8.48 2.58
C SER A 279 4.47 9.36 3.77
N ASP A 280 5.69 9.95 3.79
CA ASP A 280 6.11 10.85 4.86
C ASP A 280 5.39 12.20 4.80
N TRP A 281 5.03 12.66 3.59
CA TRP A 281 4.39 13.95 3.38
C TRP A 281 2.88 13.93 3.59
N PHE A 282 2.25 12.74 3.56
CA PHE A 282 0.81 12.67 3.78
C PHE A 282 0.48 13.04 5.23
N ASP A 283 -0.35 14.04 5.39
CA ASP A 283 -0.85 14.50 6.67
C ASP A 283 -2.32 14.93 6.55
N ILE A 284 -3.20 14.15 7.17
CA ILE A 284 -4.63 14.48 7.16
C ILE A 284 -4.96 15.78 7.91
N ALA A 285 -4.06 16.24 8.79
CA ALA A 285 -4.20 17.50 9.50
C ALA A 285 -4.17 18.72 8.57
N GLU A 286 -3.57 18.61 7.36
CA GLU A 286 -3.63 19.67 6.34
C GLU A 286 -5.08 19.99 5.96
N TYR A 287 -5.99 19.01 6.02
CA TYR A 287 -7.41 19.15 5.74
C TYR A 287 -8.24 19.56 6.94
N GLY A 288 -7.66 19.56 8.14
CA GLY A 288 -8.29 19.85 9.43
C GLY A 288 -7.71 21.08 10.12
N HIS A 289 -7.16 22.05 9.39
CA HIS A 289 -6.53 23.26 9.96
C HIS A 289 -5.46 22.97 11.01
N GLY A 290 -4.67 21.90 10.81
CA GLY A 290 -3.62 21.45 11.72
C GLY A 290 -4.07 20.40 12.75
N SER A 291 -5.32 19.93 12.67
CA SER A 291 -5.89 18.88 13.53
C SER A 291 -6.17 17.60 12.75
N VAL A 292 -5.54 16.49 13.14
CA VAL A 292 -5.84 15.15 12.59
C VAL A 292 -7.31 14.80 12.76
N HIS A 293 -7.86 15.04 13.95
CA HIS A 293 -9.25 14.76 14.28
C HIS A 293 -10.22 15.52 13.35
N ASP A 294 -9.97 16.84 13.14
CA ASP A 294 -10.83 17.65 12.28
C ASP A 294 -10.66 17.31 10.80
N GLY A 295 -9.48 16.88 10.38
CA GLY A 295 -9.24 16.34 9.04
C GLY A 295 -10.06 15.07 8.80
N LEU A 296 -10.02 14.11 9.73
CA LEU A 296 -10.80 12.86 9.66
C LEU A 296 -12.32 13.12 9.65
N LYS A 297 -12.81 14.11 10.41
CA LYS A 297 -14.21 14.51 10.43
C LYS A 297 -14.76 15.00 9.09
N ARG A 298 -13.92 15.33 8.14
CA ARG A 298 -14.34 15.73 6.78
C ARG A 298 -14.68 14.54 5.89
N ILE A 299 -14.32 13.32 6.30
CA ILE A 299 -14.61 12.12 5.54
C ILE A 299 -16.08 11.78 5.68
N CYS A 300 -16.78 11.66 4.55
CA CYS A 300 -18.21 11.37 4.48
C CYS A 300 -18.42 9.93 4.01
N ILE A 301 -18.67 9.02 4.97
CA ILE A 301 -18.98 7.61 4.73
C ILE A 301 -20.04 7.13 5.74
N GLU A 302 -20.74 6.05 5.45
CA GLU A 302 -21.77 5.51 6.34
C GLU A 302 -21.19 4.64 7.45
N GLN A 303 -20.18 3.85 7.13
CA GLN A 303 -19.59 2.91 8.08
C GLN A 303 -18.11 2.62 7.75
N ALA A 304 -17.37 2.26 8.78
CA ALA A 304 -15.99 1.86 8.65
C ALA A 304 -15.66 0.67 9.57
N MET A 305 -14.68 -0.12 9.13
CA MET A 305 -13.90 -0.99 9.99
C MET A 305 -12.48 -0.47 10.04
N VAL A 306 -11.92 -0.36 11.22
CA VAL A 306 -10.52 0.02 11.43
C VAL A 306 -9.83 -1.11 12.17
N ILE A 307 -8.84 -1.72 11.54
CA ILE A 307 -8.07 -2.83 12.11
C ILE A 307 -6.66 -2.36 12.38
N GLY A 308 -6.15 -2.66 13.57
CA GLY A 308 -4.76 -2.39 13.95
C GLY A 308 -4.19 -3.52 14.82
N VAL A 309 -2.89 -3.62 14.87
CA VAL A 309 -2.15 -4.65 15.61
C VAL A 309 -1.39 -4.04 16.76
N SER A 310 -1.50 -4.65 17.95
CA SER A 310 -0.86 -4.16 19.18
C SER A 310 0.67 -4.11 19.09
N THR A 311 1.26 -4.95 18.25
CA THR A 311 2.73 -5.07 18.08
C THR A 311 3.29 -4.31 16.88
N ASP A 312 2.46 -3.57 16.13
CA ASP A 312 2.90 -2.73 15.02
C ASP A 312 3.68 -1.52 15.55
N ILE A 313 4.97 -1.45 15.21
CA ILE A 313 5.86 -0.35 15.57
C ILE A 313 5.97 0.71 14.47
N LEU A 314 5.57 0.37 13.24
CA LEU A 314 5.62 1.30 12.10
C LEU A 314 4.41 2.23 12.11
N PHE A 315 3.22 1.68 12.31
CA PHE A 315 1.97 2.39 12.50
C PHE A 315 1.30 1.93 13.81
N PRO A 316 1.73 2.50 14.96
CA PRO A 316 1.25 2.08 16.27
C PRO A 316 -0.27 2.11 16.39
N LEU A 317 -0.84 1.18 17.15
CA LEU A 317 -2.29 0.99 17.33
C LEU A 317 -3.04 2.30 17.64
N GLN A 318 -2.39 3.24 18.36
CA GLN A 318 -2.94 4.56 18.64
C GLN A 318 -3.31 5.35 17.39
N GLN A 319 -2.63 5.15 16.26
CA GLN A 319 -2.97 5.82 15.00
C GLN A 319 -4.25 5.26 14.38
N GLN A 320 -4.50 3.97 14.53
CA GLN A 320 -5.76 3.36 14.12
C GLN A 320 -6.91 3.79 15.04
N GLU A 321 -6.66 3.93 16.35
CA GLU A 321 -7.62 4.52 17.29
C GLU A 321 -8.01 5.94 16.86
N GLN A 322 -7.05 6.77 16.51
CA GLN A 322 -7.31 8.12 16.00
C GLN A 322 -8.19 8.12 14.73
N ILE A 323 -7.93 7.18 13.79
CA ILE A 323 -8.76 7.03 12.59
C ILE A 323 -10.19 6.65 12.99
N ALA A 324 -10.35 5.66 13.86
CA ALA A 324 -11.66 5.20 14.30
C ALA A 324 -12.46 6.31 14.98
N GLU A 325 -11.85 7.03 15.93
CA GLU A 325 -12.46 8.16 16.65
C GLU A 325 -12.85 9.31 15.70
N GLY A 326 -11.98 9.66 14.76
CA GLY A 326 -12.25 10.72 13.81
C GLY A 326 -13.38 10.39 12.84
N LEU A 327 -13.43 9.16 12.32
CA LEU A 327 -14.52 8.68 11.46
C LEU A 327 -15.84 8.57 12.24
N GLN A 328 -15.79 8.14 13.49
CA GLN A 328 -16.98 8.12 14.37
C GLN A 328 -17.50 9.53 14.62
N ALA A 329 -16.61 10.49 14.87
CA ALA A 329 -16.97 11.90 15.03
C ALA A 329 -17.51 12.54 13.74
N ALA A 330 -17.17 11.99 12.57
CA ALA A 330 -17.76 12.34 11.28
C ALA A 330 -19.19 11.80 11.09
N GLY A 331 -19.65 10.92 11.98
CA GLY A 331 -20.99 10.31 11.93
C GLY A 331 -21.02 8.90 11.34
N ALA A 332 -19.89 8.32 10.99
CA ALA A 332 -19.81 6.94 10.51
C ALA A 332 -20.06 5.93 11.66
N ARG A 333 -20.67 4.79 11.34
CA ARG A 333 -20.66 3.63 12.24
C ARG A 333 -19.31 2.95 12.14
N VAL A 334 -18.54 2.94 13.22
CA VAL A 334 -17.17 2.42 13.22
C VAL A 334 -17.07 1.14 14.05
N GLU A 335 -16.49 0.11 13.45
CA GLU A 335 -16.01 -1.10 14.14
C GLU A 335 -14.48 -0.96 14.29
N PHE A 336 -14.00 -0.84 15.51
CA PHE A 336 -12.57 -0.84 15.80
C PHE A 336 -12.13 -2.24 16.24
N VAL A 337 -11.13 -2.81 15.59
CA VAL A 337 -10.60 -4.15 15.85
C VAL A 337 -9.11 -4.03 16.19
N ALA A 338 -8.79 -4.16 17.46
CA ALA A 338 -7.41 -4.27 17.95
C ALA A 338 -7.02 -5.75 18.00
N LEU A 339 -6.12 -6.18 17.13
CA LEU A 339 -5.63 -7.55 17.08
C LEU A 339 -4.39 -7.71 17.98
N ASP A 340 -4.37 -8.78 18.75
CA ASP A 340 -3.19 -9.21 19.53
C ASP A 340 -2.40 -10.23 18.71
N SER A 341 -1.74 -9.75 17.66
CA SER A 341 -0.89 -10.57 16.79
C SER A 341 0.59 -10.27 17.05
N PRO A 342 1.44 -11.28 17.15
CA PRO A 342 2.88 -11.07 17.28
C PRO A 342 3.55 -10.62 15.98
N GLN A 343 2.82 -10.60 14.86
CA GLN A 343 3.41 -10.45 13.52
C GLN A 343 3.83 -9.01 13.16
N GLY A 344 3.45 -8.00 13.97
CA GLY A 344 3.75 -6.61 13.68
C GLY A 344 2.95 -6.08 12.48
N HIS A 345 3.53 -5.14 11.75
CA HIS A 345 2.89 -4.49 10.61
C HIS A 345 2.48 -5.44 9.48
N ASP A 346 3.25 -6.50 9.25
CA ASP A 346 2.93 -7.51 8.21
C ASP A 346 1.78 -8.46 8.62
N ALA A 347 1.12 -8.28 9.76
CA ALA A 347 0.07 -9.16 10.23
C ALA A 347 -1.04 -9.36 9.19
N PHE A 348 -1.46 -8.31 8.48
CA PHE A 348 -2.49 -8.41 7.44
C PHE A 348 -2.10 -9.30 6.24
N LEU A 349 -0.81 -9.61 6.08
CA LEU A 349 -0.30 -10.50 5.03
C LEU A 349 -0.13 -11.94 5.50
N VAL A 350 0.07 -12.17 6.82
CA VAL A 350 0.47 -13.48 7.33
C VAL A 350 -0.48 -14.05 8.39
N ASP A 351 -1.24 -13.21 9.08
CA ASP A 351 -2.19 -13.61 10.13
C ASP A 351 -3.64 -13.65 9.58
N ILE A 352 -3.80 -14.43 8.50
CA ILE A 352 -5.05 -14.52 7.75
C ILE A 352 -6.21 -15.02 8.62
N GLU A 353 -5.92 -15.84 9.63
CA GLU A 353 -6.92 -16.41 10.53
C GLU A 353 -7.70 -15.33 11.31
N HIS A 354 -7.06 -14.21 11.63
CA HIS A 354 -7.72 -13.09 12.31
C HIS A 354 -8.30 -12.07 11.35
N TYR A 355 -7.59 -11.76 10.25
CA TYR A 355 -8.04 -10.74 9.30
C TYR A 355 -9.20 -11.20 8.42
N SER A 356 -9.18 -12.46 7.95
CA SER A 356 -10.20 -12.97 7.03
C SER A 356 -11.61 -12.97 7.63
N PRO A 357 -11.85 -13.44 8.87
CA PRO A 357 -13.18 -13.37 9.46
C PRO A 357 -13.65 -11.93 9.73
N ALA A 358 -12.74 -11.03 10.14
CA ALA A 358 -13.08 -9.64 10.41
C ALA A 358 -13.54 -8.92 9.13
N ILE A 359 -12.69 -8.93 8.10
CA ILE A 359 -12.97 -8.27 6.80
C ILE A 359 -14.18 -8.92 6.12
N GLY A 360 -14.22 -10.25 6.03
CA GLY A 360 -15.32 -10.98 5.41
C GLY A 360 -16.64 -10.78 6.14
N GLY A 361 -16.62 -10.76 7.47
CA GLY A 361 -17.80 -10.47 8.29
C GLY A 361 -18.35 -9.07 8.04
N PHE A 362 -17.49 -8.06 7.96
CA PHE A 362 -17.90 -6.69 7.65
C PHE A 362 -18.50 -6.59 6.23
N LEU A 363 -17.84 -7.12 5.23
CA LEU A 363 -18.32 -7.11 3.84
C LEU A 363 -19.64 -7.87 3.67
N ASN A 364 -19.83 -8.98 4.40
CA ASN A 364 -21.08 -9.73 4.39
C ASN A 364 -22.25 -8.91 4.96
N ARG A 365 -22.03 -8.17 6.05
CA ARG A 365 -23.06 -7.27 6.61
C ARG A 365 -23.35 -6.09 5.68
N LEU A 366 -22.34 -5.57 5.00
CA LEU A 366 -22.48 -4.49 4.02
C LEU A 366 -23.35 -4.92 2.83
N ALA A 367 -23.17 -6.16 2.34
CA ALA A 367 -23.95 -6.71 1.24
C ALA A 367 -25.42 -6.98 1.61
N ALA A 368 -25.69 -7.28 2.87
CA ALA A 368 -27.05 -7.53 3.36
C ALA A 368 -27.86 -6.24 3.61
N ALA A 369 -27.19 -5.09 3.74
CA ALA A 369 -27.84 -3.82 3.96
C ALA A 369 -28.36 -3.26 2.62
N PRO A 370 -29.66 -2.86 2.53
CA PRO A 370 -30.17 -2.21 1.33
C PRO A 370 -29.40 -0.91 1.06
N SER A 371 -29.01 -0.67 -0.20
CA SER A 371 -28.49 0.63 -0.59
C SER A 371 -29.54 1.70 -0.34
N PRO A 372 -29.23 2.77 0.40
CA PRO A 372 -30.19 3.86 0.55
C PRO A 372 -30.44 4.47 -0.84
N HIS A 373 -31.68 4.42 -1.28
CA HIS A 373 -32.10 5.14 -2.47
C HIS A 373 -32.17 6.62 -2.10
N TRP A 374 -31.20 7.40 -2.56
CA TRP A 374 -31.20 8.86 -2.53
C TRP A 374 -31.79 9.42 -3.84
#